data_05e992be0e910500167c261120468b19
#
_entry.id   05e992be0e910500167c261120468b19
#
_cell.length_a   1.000
_cell.length_b   1.000
_cell.length_c   1.000
_cell.angle_alpha   90.00
_cell.angle_beta   90.00
_cell.angle_gamma   90.00
#
_symmetry.space_group_name_H-M   'P 1'
#
loop_
_entity.id
_entity.type
_entity.pdbx_description
1 polymer ?
#
loop_
_entity_poly.entity_id
_entity_poly.type
_entity_poly.pdbx_seq_one_letter_code
_entity_poly.pdbx_strand_id
1 'polypeptide(L)'
;EFINVGVALYCRKYRFAKMVYLVNEQKVRALCPNIELELIENHLSSFQRICHGEKDAGKLAELDITERFRWLTAKRSTLIQCSASHPGLCEDPETTLNELFERLVR
;
A
#
# COMPACT_ATOMS: atom_id res chain seq x y z
N GLU A 1 -4.49 -7.57 16.82
CA GLU A 1 -3.21 -7.89 16.18
C GLU A 1 -3.26 -7.60 14.67
N PHE A 2 -2.11 -7.30 14.11
CA PHE A 2 -1.99 -7.04 12.70
C PHE A 2 -0.58 -7.41 12.21
N ILE A 3 -0.45 -7.58 10.90
CA ILE A 3 0.84 -7.77 10.25
C ILE A 3 1.00 -6.76 9.13
N ASN A 4 2.23 -6.36 8.87
CA ASN A 4 2.53 -5.46 7.76
C ASN A 4 2.65 -6.28 6.47
N VAL A 5 1.86 -5.94 5.47
CA VAL A 5 1.91 -6.64 4.18
C VAL A 5 2.41 -5.75 3.04
N GLY A 6 2.53 -4.44 3.27
CA GLY A 6 2.99 -3.56 2.22
C GLY A 6 3.38 -2.19 2.73
N VAL A 7 3.97 -1.42 1.86
CA VAL A 7 4.37 -0.03 2.11
C VAL A 7 3.95 0.82 0.92
N ALA A 8 3.35 1.96 1.21
CA ALA A 8 3.03 2.96 0.20
C ALA A 8 3.79 4.24 0.53
N LEU A 9 4.44 4.82 -0.47
CA LEU A 9 5.21 6.05 -0.30
C LEU A 9 4.71 7.11 -1.28
N TYR A 10 4.50 8.31 -0.75
CA TYR A 10 4.12 9.46 -1.54
C TYR A 10 5.15 10.57 -1.33
N CYS A 11 5.61 11.17 -2.43
CA CYS A 11 6.49 12.33 -2.38
C CYS A 11 6.03 13.35 -3.41
N ARG A 12 5.47 14.45 -2.93
CA ARG A 12 4.93 15.50 -3.79
C ARG A 12 6.02 16.15 -4.66
N LYS A 13 7.19 16.36 -4.09
CA LYS A 13 8.33 16.99 -4.76
C LYS A 13 8.72 16.25 -6.04
N TYR A 14 8.70 14.93 -6.00
CA TYR A 14 9.10 14.10 -7.14
C TYR A 14 7.91 13.53 -7.88
N ARG A 15 6.68 13.93 -7.53
CA ARG A 15 5.44 13.39 -8.09
C ARG A 15 5.44 11.86 -8.06
N PHE A 16 5.84 11.33 -6.92
CA PHE A 16 6.02 9.89 -6.71
C PHE A 16 4.92 9.36 -5.80
N ALA A 17 4.26 8.31 -6.24
CA ALA A 17 3.33 7.56 -5.40
C ALA A 17 3.39 6.11 -5.85
N LYS A 18 3.96 5.25 -5.03
CA LYS A 18 4.08 3.82 -5.33
C LYS A 18 3.81 3.00 -4.08
N MET A 19 3.38 1.79 -4.31
CA MET A 19 3.10 0.82 -3.28
C MET A 19 3.72 -0.52 -3.67
N VAL A 20 4.35 -1.17 -2.70
CA VAL A 20 4.85 -2.54 -2.86
C VAL A 20 4.28 -3.38 -1.71
N TYR A 21 4.02 -4.65 -1.98
CA TYR A 21 3.45 -5.54 -0.97
C TYR A 21 3.94 -6.97 -1.16
N LEU A 22 3.82 -7.75 -0.09
CA LEU A 22 4.14 -9.17 -0.09
C LEU A 22 3.17 -9.87 0.85
N VAL A 23 2.44 -10.86 0.35
CA VAL A 23 1.54 -11.67 1.15
C VAL A 23 2.28 -12.94 1.55
N ASN A 24 2.60 -13.06 2.84
CA ASN A 24 3.21 -14.26 3.39
C ASN A 24 2.10 -15.14 3.95
N GLU A 25 1.84 -16.27 3.29
CA GLU A 25 0.75 -17.16 3.65
C GLU A 25 0.82 -17.63 5.09
N GLN A 26 2.01 -18.01 5.56
CA GLN A 26 2.18 -18.49 6.92
C GLN A 26 1.80 -17.43 7.96
N LYS A 27 2.27 -16.20 7.76
CA LYS A 27 1.97 -15.09 8.67
C LYS A 27 0.49 -14.75 8.68
N VAL A 28 -0.12 -14.70 7.50
CA VAL A 28 -1.53 -14.35 7.37
C VAL A 28 -2.41 -15.42 7.99
N ARG A 29 -2.12 -16.68 7.75
CA ARG A 29 -2.90 -17.78 8.31
C ARG A 29 -2.70 -17.95 9.81
N ALA A 30 -1.56 -17.53 10.34
CA ALA A 30 -1.35 -17.52 11.79
C ALA A 30 -2.27 -16.50 12.47
N LEU A 31 -2.55 -15.39 11.79
CA LEU A 31 -3.45 -14.36 12.29
C LEU A 31 -4.92 -14.66 12.00
N CYS A 32 -5.22 -15.15 10.81
CA CYS A 32 -6.57 -15.47 10.34
C CYS A 32 -6.56 -16.82 9.62
N PRO A 33 -6.73 -17.95 10.33
CA PRO A 33 -6.57 -19.28 9.75
C PRO A 33 -7.51 -19.60 8.57
N ASN A 34 -8.69 -19.01 8.55
CA ASN A 34 -9.71 -19.34 7.54
C ASN A 34 -9.85 -18.30 6.44
N ILE A 35 -8.90 -17.38 6.32
CA ILE A 35 -9.00 -16.32 5.34
C ILE A 35 -8.66 -16.82 3.93
N GLU A 36 -9.34 -16.24 2.94
CA GLU A 36 -9.03 -16.47 1.55
C GLU A 36 -7.91 -15.53 1.10
N LEU A 37 -6.73 -16.09 0.82
CA LEU A 37 -5.58 -15.30 0.40
C LEU A 37 -5.82 -14.53 -0.89
N GLU A 38 -6.59 -15.12 -1.80
CA GLU A 38 -6.93 -14.46 -3.06
C GLU A 38 -7.65 -13.14 -2.83
N LEU A 39 -8.51 -13.09 -1.82
CA LEU A 39 -9.23 -11.86 -1.47
C LEU A 39 -8.26 -10.76 -1.04
N ILE A 40 -7.28 -11.11 -0.20
CA ILE A 40 -6.25 -10.16 0.25
C ILE A 40 -5.43 -9.66 -0.93
N GLU A 41 -4.97 -10.58 -1.78
CA GLU A 41 -4.16 -10.22 -2.94
C GLU A 41 -4.91 -9.34 -3.92
N ASN A 42 -6.19 -9.59 -4.13
CA ASN A 42 -7.01 -8.77 -5.01
C ASN A 42 -7.16 -7.35 -4.46
N HIS A 43 -7.37 -7.21 -3.17
CA HIS A 43 -7.45 -5.89 -2.53
C HIS A 43 -6.12 -5.13 -2.64
N LEU A 44 -5.02 -5.79 -2.35
CA LEU A 44 -3.70 -5.17 -2.43
C LEU A 44 -3.33 -4.77 -3.84
N SER A 45 -3.65 -5.63 -4.80
CA SER A 45 -3.43 -5.34 -6.21
C SER A 45 -4.24 -4.12 -6.66
N SER A 46 -5.49 -4.03 -6.24
CA SER A 46 -6.35 -2.88 -6.55
C SER A 46 -5.79 -1.59 -5.96
N PHE A 47 -5.36 -1.63 -4.69
CA PHE A 47 -4.75 -0.47 -4.04
C PHE A 47 -3.48 -0.03 -4.76
N GLN A 48 -2.64 -0.98 -5.17
CA GLN A 48 -1.41 -0.68 -5.88
C GLN A 48 -1.69 -0.01 -7.22
N ARG A 49 -2.66 -0.52 -7.97
CA ARG A 49 -3.02 0.04 -9.27
C ARG A 49 -3.58 1.46 -9.14
N ILE A 50 -4.40 1.70 -8.14
CA ILE A 50 -4.93 3.03 -7.87
C ILE A 50 -3.80 3.98 -7.44
N CYS A 51 -2.94 3.52 -6.54
CA CYS A 51 -1.81 4.30 -6.05
C CYS A 51 -0.91 4.75 -7.21
N HIS A 52 -0.66 3.84 -8.17
CA HIS A 52 0.18 4.12 -9.33
C HIS A 52 -0.52 4.93 -10.42
N GLY A 53 -1.84 5.11 -10.32
CA GLY A 53 -2.61 5.85 -11.30
C GLY A 53 -2.74 5.14 -12.64
N GLU A 54 -2.87 3.82 -12.62
CA GLU A 54 -3.01 3.03 -13.85
C GLU A 54 -4.32 3.35 -14.57
N LYS A 55 -4.25 3.45 -15.89
CA LYS A 55 -5.37 3.92 -16.71
C LYS A 55 -6.65 3.10 -16.59
N ASP A 56 -6.51 1.81 -16.38
CA ASP A 56 -7.65 0.89 -16.31
C ASP A 56 -8.04 0.52 -14.89
N ALA A 57 -7.54 1.26 -13.90
CA ALA A 57 -7.85 1.00 -12.50
C ALA A 57 -9.09 1.75 -11.99
N GLY A 58 -9.83 2.41 -12.88
CA GLY A 58 -11.08 3.09 -12.55
C GLY A 58 -10.90 4.58 -12.24
N LYS A 59 -11.98 5.21 -11.81
CA LYS A 59 -12.02 6.67 -11.61
C LYS A 59 -11.08 7.15 -10.50
N LEU A 60 -10.88 6.35 -9.46
CA LEU A 60 -9.99 6.72 -8.37
C LEU A 60 -8.54 6.89 -8.85
N ALA A 61 -8.13 6.07 -9.82
CA ALA A 61 -6.79 6.15 -10.37
C ALA A 61 -6.58 7.37 -11.25
N GLU A 62 -7.66 8.01 -11.69
CA GLU A 62 -7.61 9.24 -12.50
C GLU A 62 -7.45 10.49 -11.67
N LEU A 63 -7.61 10.39 -10.36
CA LEU A 63 -7.43 11.52 -9.46
C LEU A 63 -5.97 12.01 -9.47
N ASP A 64 -5.78 13.27 -9.08
CA ASP A 64 -4.45 13.80 -8.85
C ASP A 64 -3.69 12.94 -7.85
N ILE A 65 -2.37 12.91 -7.98
CA ILE A 65 -1.50 12.05 -7.15
C ILE A 65 -1.71 12.25 -5.65
N THR A 66 -1.91 13.49 -5.21
CA THR A 66 -2.17 13.78 -3.80
C THR A 66 -3.50 13.19 -3.35
N GLU A 67 -4.53 13.32 -4.17
CA GLU A 67 -5.85 12.78 -3.84
C GLU A 67 -5.87 11.25 -3.87
N ARG A 68 -5.13 10.63 -4.79
CA ARG A 68 -4.99 9.17 -4.82
C ARG A 68 -4.38 8.67 -3.52
N PHE A 69 -3.33 9.33 -3.03
CA PHE A 69 -2.68 8.92 -1.80
C PHE A 69 -3.57 9.16 -0.57
N ARG A 70 -4.32 10.26 -0.56
CA ARG A 70 -5.31 10.51 0.51
C ARG A 70 -6.36 9.41 0.56
N TRP A 71 -6.87 9.02 -0.60
CA TRP A 71 -7.85 7.94 -0.67
C TRP A 71 -7.27 6.64 -0.14
N LEU A 72 -6.05 6.32 -0.57
CA LEU A 72 -5.38 5.09 -0.17
C LEU A 72 -5.19 5.00 1.35
N THR A 73 -4.82 6.12 1.98
CA THR A 73 -4.50 6.14 3.41
C THR A 73 -5.69 6.46 4.31
N ALA A 74 -6.86 6.69 3.75
CA ALA A 74 -8.07 6.95 4.55
C ALA A 74 -8.42 5.75 5.41
N LYS A 75 -8.89 6.00 6.62
CA LYS A 75 -9.29 4.92 7.54
C LYS A 75 -10.51 4.19 7.02
N ARG A 76 -10.50 2.87 7.15
CA ARG A 76 -11.60 2.00 6.71
C ARG A 76 -11.83 0.89 7.72
N SER A 77 -13.10 0.50 7.86
CA SER A 77 -13.47 -0.68 8.64
C SER A 77 -13.40 -1.92 7.76
N THR A 78 -12.21 -2.25 7.30
CA THR A 78 -11.98 -3.41 6.43
C THR A 78 -10.85 -4.27 6.96
N LEU A 79 -10.71 -5.43 6.38
CA LEU A 79 -9.64 -6.36 6.73
C LEU A 79 -8.25 -5.75 6.48
N ILE A 80 -8.13 -4.96 5.43
CA ILE A 80 -6.88 -4.29 5.07
C ILE A 80 -7.06 -2.79 5.26
N GLN A 81 -6.16 -2.17 6.02
CA GLN A 81 -6.17 -0.73 6.20
C GLN A 81 -4.76 -0.20 6.38
N CYS A 82 -4.58 1.08 6.11
CA CYS A 82 -3.31 1.75 6.28
C CYS A 82 -3.14 2.21 7.73
N SER A 83 -1.89 2.19 8.20
CA SER A 83 -1.53 2.84 9.45
C SER A 83 -1.59 4.36 9.27
N ALA A 84 -1.40 5.11 10.37
CA ALA A 84 -1.24 6.55 10.29
C ALA A 84 -0.03 6.87 9.41
N SER A 85 -0.11 7.96 8.65
CA SER A 85 0.98 8.39 7.79
C SER A 85 2.15 8.89 8.63
N HIS A 86 3.36 8.55 8.23
CA HIS A 86 4.59 8.97 8.89
C HIS A 86 5.38 9.87 7.96
N PRO A 87 5.48 11.16 8.25
CA PRO A 87 6.26 12.05 7.40
C PRO A 87 7.77 11.82 7.57
N GLY A 88 8.51 12.14 6.54
CA GLY A 88 9.96 12.02 6.56
C GLY A 88 10.57 12.74 5.38
N LEU A 89 11.90 12.77 5.35
CA LEU A 89 12.64 13.34 4.25
C LEU A 89 13.22 12.21 3.39
N CYS A 90 13.12 12.34 2.07
CA CYS A 90 13.76 11.40 1.17
C CYS A 90 14.30 12.13 -0.06
N GLU A 91 15.50 11.74 -0.47
CA GLU A 91 16.13 12.27 -1.67
C GLU A 91 15.81 11.40 -2.89
N ASP A 92 15.67 10.10 -2.66
CA ASP A 92 15.33 9.12 -3.69
C ASP A 92 14.15 8.29 -3.20
N PRO A 93 12.92 8.62 -3.64
CA PRO A 93 11.73 7.90 -3.17
C PRO A 93 11.76 6.40 -3.47
N GLU A 94 12.28 6.00 -4.62
CA GLU A 94 12.35 4.58 -5.00
C GLU A 94 13.21 3.79 -4.01
N THR A 95 14.40 4.31 -3.69
CA THR A 95 15.30 3.68 -2.73
C THR A 95 14.68 3.64 -1.35
N THR A 96 14.04 4.74 -0.91
CA THR A 96 13.38 4.81 0.39
C THR A 96 12.26 3.79 0.49
N LEU A 97 11.46 3.66 -0.57
CA LEU A 97 10.37 2.69 -0.60
C LEU A 97 10.90 1.26 -0.42
N ASN A 98 11.96 0.91 -1.16
CA ASN A 98 12.55 -0.41 -1.09
C ASN A 98 13.15 -0.70 0.29
N GLU A 99 13.82 0.27 0.88
CA GLU A 99 14.39 0.11 2.22
C GLU A 99 13.31 -0.10 3.28
N LEU A 100 12.22 0.67 3.22
CA LEU A 100 11.10 0.51 4.13
C LEU A 100 10.43 -0.86 3.97
N PHE A 101 10.27 -1.31 2.73
CA PHE A 101 9.68 -2.61 2.46
C PHE A 101 10.52 -3.74 3.06
N GLU A 102 11.84 -3.70 2.87
CA GLU A 102 12.74 -4.70 3.44
C GLU A 102 12.68 -4.72 4.97
N ARG A 103 12.62 -3.53 5.57
CA ARG A 103 12.64 -3.41 7.03
C ARG A 103 11.31 -3.75 7.69
N LEU A 104 10.18 -3.35 7.08
CA LEU A 104 8.87 -3.46 7.72
C LEU A 104 8.05 -4.69 7.29
N VAL A 105 8.28 -5.21 6.09
CA VAL A 105 7.46 -6.29 5.53
C VAL A 105 8.23 -7.60 5.43
N ARG A 106 9.45 -7.53 4.94
CA ARG A 106 10.29 -8.74 4.76
C ARG A 106 11.15 -9.11 5.98
#